data_f2f9c65cc376e54b9abaa86d29d13d3c
#
_entry.id   f2f9c65cc376e54b9abaa86d29d13d3c
#
_cell.length_a   1.000
_cell.length_b   1.000
_cell.length_c   1.000
_cell.angle_alpha   90.00
_cell.angle_beta   90.00
_cell.angle_gamma   90.00
#
_symmetry.space_group_name_H-M   'P 1'
#
loop_
_entity.id
_entity.type
_entity.pdbx_description
1 polymer ?
#
loop_
_entity_poly.entity_id
_entity_poly.type
_entity_poly.pdbx_seq_one_letter_code
_entity_poly.pdbx_strand_id
1 'polypeptide(L)'
;MNFLVIGSGAREHIIAEKLSESGSTVYSVLTNLNPGLLKLSAGSHSVTTYNSRDSQTSILDFAKASSVHCVVIGPEDPLANGMADMFWKHDIPVVGPTRELAQIETSKGFTRDLLERYRIDVSPRFRRFKTMNGASEFIDDLGGDYVIKFDGLMGGKGVKVAGEHLHSKEEALAYCKQLVDGSGTYIIEEKIFGEEFSLMSF
;
A
#
# COMPACT_ATOMS: atom_id res chain seq x y z
N MET A 1 12.56 13.81 21.76
CA MET A 1 13.05 13.43 20.40
C MET A 1 12.18 14.13 19.37
N ASN A 2 12.71 14.40 18.16
CA ASN A 2 11.94 14.97 17.07
C ASN A 2 11.51 13.86 16.10
N PHE A 3 10.21 13.68 15.93
CA PHE A 3 9.63 12.71 15.00
C PHE A 3 9.00 13.42 13.81
N LEU A 4 9.15 12.85 12.62
CA LEU A 4 8.41 13.27 11.44
C LEU A 4 7.35 12.20 11.12
N VAL A 5 6.09 12.57 11.14
CA VAL A 5 4.98 11.71 10.74
C VAL A 5 4.58 12.06 9.31
N ILE A 6 4.64 11.09 8.42
CA ILE A 6 4.28 11.23 7.00
C ILE A 6 2.93 10.57 6.76
N GLY A 7 1.97 11.35 6.28
CA GLY A 7 0.60 10.96 6.00
C GLY A 7 -0.41 11.94 6.58
N SER A 8 -1.66 11.84 6.12
CA SER A 8 -2.71 12.82 6.43
C SER A 8 -3.96 12.20 7.05
N GLY A 9 -3.95 10.90 7.30
CA GLY A 9 -5.12 10.13 7.75
C GLY A 9 -5.31 10.09 9.27
N ALA A 10 -6.32 9.35 9.70
CA ALA A 10 -6.62 9.14 11.12
C ALA A 10 -5.54 8.30 11.83
N ARG A 11 -4.92 7.36 11.13
CA ARG A 11 -3.80 6.55 11.62
C ARG A 11 -2.61 7.43 11.99
N GLU A 12 -2.21 8.31 11.11
CA GLU A 12 -1.10 9.25 11.35
C GLU A 12 -1.45 10.25 12.44
N HIS A 13 -2.71 10.67 12.54
CA HIS A 13 -3.17 11.55 13.62
C HIS A 13 -3.00 10.90 15.00
N ILE A 14 -3.46 9.65 15.18
CA ILE A 14 -3.31 8.97 16.48
C ILE A 14 -1.85 8.64 16.81
N ILE A 15 -1.02 8.34 15.81
CA ILE A 15 0.42 8.16 16.00
C ILE A 15 1.06 9.46 16.50
N ALA A 16 0.74 10.59 15.87
CA ALA A 16 1.24 11.90 16.27
C ALA A 16 0.80 12.28 17.69
N GLU A 17 -0.46 11.98 18.04
CA GLU A 17 -1.00 12.20 19.39
C GLU A 17 -0.20 11.40 20.43
N LYS A 18 0.02 10.10 20.20
CA LYS A 18 0.78 9.25 21.13
C LYS A 18 2.24 9.67 21.25
N LEU A 19 2.88 10.09 20.18
CA LEU A 19 4.22 10.65 20.20
C LEU A 19 4.27 11.96 21.01
N SER A 20 3.29 12.84 20.82
CA SER A 20 3.19 14.09 21.59
C SER A 20 2.95 13.84 23.07
N GLU A 21 2.03 12.92 23.44
CA GLU A 21 1.78 12.50 24.82
C GLU A 21 3.04 11.94 25.51
N SER A 22 3.94 11.30 24.76
CA SER A 22 5.22 10.81 25.29
C SER A 22 6.26 11.91 25.51
N GLY A 23 5.92 13.18 25.28
CA GLY A 23 6.84 14.31 25.40
C GLY A 23 7.77 14.49 24.20
N SER A 24 7.48 13.85 23.08
CA SER A 24 8.23 14.02 21.83
C SER A 24 7.72 15.22 21.04
N THR A 25 8.61 15.86 20.28
CA THR A 25 8.24 16.90 19.33
C THR A 25 7.84 16.25 18.00
N VAL A 26 6.65 16.57 17.50
CA VAL A 26 6.12 16.04 16.26
C VAL A 26 6.19 17.07 15.14
N TYR A 27 6.65 16.65 13.98
CA TYR A 27 6.54 17.35 12.70
C TYR A 27 5.69 16.50 11.75
N SER A 28 5.01 17.13 10.79
CA SER A 28 4.13 16.39 9.87
C SER A 28 4.37 16.75 8.42
N VAL A 29 4.28 15.74 7.54
CA VAL A 29 4.20 15.92 6.09
C VAL A 29 2.85 15.44 5.59
N LEU A 30 2.13 16.32 4.90
CA LEU A 30 0.74 16.13 4.53
C LEU A 30 0.50 16.33 3.03
N THR A 31 -0.38 15.51 2.45
CA THR A 31 -0.95 15.75 1.11
C THR A 31 -2.33 16.38 1.18
N ASN A 32 -3.04 16.20 2.30
CA ASN A 32 -4.36 16.77 2.56
C ASN A 32 -4.38 17.43 3.95
N LEU A 33 -5.18 18.46 4.08
CA LEU A 33 -5.31 19.17 5.34
C LEU A 33 -5.90 18.25 6.43
N ASN A 34 -5.16 18.07 7.53
CA ASN A 34 -5.64 17.42 8.74
C ASN A 34 -5.44 18.39 9.93
N PRO A 35 -6.51 19.08 10.38
CA PRO A 35 -6.39 20.08 11.44
C PRO A 35 -5.87 19.52 12.77
N GLY A 36 -6.18 18.25 13.08
CA GLY A 36 -5.69 17.58 14.28
C GLY A 36 -4.19 17.37 14.26
N LEU A 37 -3.65 16.88 13.13
CA LEU A 37 -2.19 16.74 12.94
C LEU A 37 -1.49 18.09 13.01
N LEU A 38 -2.03 19.12 12.35
CA LEU A 38 -1.44 20.46 12.37
C LEU A 38 -1.38 21.02 13.78
N LYS A 39 -2.41 20.80 14.60
CA LYS A 39 -2.44 21.26 15.99
C LYS A 39 -1.39 20.59 16.87
N LEU A 40 -1.06 19.34 16.60
CA LEU A 40 -0.06 18.55 17.34
C LEU A 40 1.38 18.83 16.88
N SER A 41 1.53 19.37 15.67
CA SER A 41 2.85 19.51 15.03
C SER A 41 3.52 20.83 15.38
N ALA A 42 4.80 20.79 15.76
CA ALA A 42 5.65 21.97 15.92
C ALA A 42 5.96 22.64 14.58
N GLY A 43 5.84 21.89 13.49
CA GLY A 43 5.96 22.39 12.11
C GLY A 43 5.38 21.37 11.13
N SER A 44 4.95 21.84 9.97
CA SER A 44 4.38 20.99 8.93
C SER A 44 4.86 21.36 7.54
N HIS A 45 4.92 20.38 6.66
CA HIS A 45 5.25 20.55 5.25
C HIS A 45 4.15 19.90 4.39
N SER A 46 3.63 20.67 3.43
CA SER A 46 2.58 20.19 2.53
C SER A 46 3.16 19.87 1.17
N VAL A 47 2.79 18.73 0.64
CA VAL A 47 3.14 18.27 -0.71
C VAL A 47 1.89 17.85 -1.47
N THR A 48 1.90 17.90 -2.78
CA THR A 48 0.79 17.42 -3.62
C THR A 48 0.77 15.91 -3.76
N THR A 49 1.94 15.30 -3.68
CA THR A 49 2.14 13.84 -3.75
C THR A 49 3.41 13.43 -3.03
N TYR A 50 3.49 12.21 -2.54
CA TYR A 50 4.71 11.65 -1.96
C TYR A 50 5.68 11.06 -3.00
N ASN A 51 5.24 10.92 -4.26
CA ASN A 51 5.88 10.04 -5.24
C ASN A 51 6.80 10.77 -6.20
N SER A 52 6.71 12.08 -6.30
CA SER A 52 7.62 12.85 -7.16
C SER A 52 9.00 13.00 -6.50
N ARG A 53 10.05 13.05 -7.33
CA ARG A 53 11.40 13.27 -6.85
C ARG A 53 11.53 14.61 -6.11
N ASP A 54 10.87 15.64 -6.61
CA ASP A 54 10.90 16.97 -6.00
C ASP A 54 10.24 16.97 -4.63
N SER A 55 9.09 16.30 -4.47
CA SER A 55 8.45 16.13 -3.17
C SER A 55 9.34 15.36 -2.20
N GLN A 56 9.94 14.26 -2.63
CA GLN A 56 10.84 13.49 -1.77
C GLN A 56 12.05 14.31 -1.32
N THR A 57 12.63 15.09 -2.22
CA THR A 57 13.74 16.00 -1.88
C THR A 57 13.29 17.05 -0.88
N SER A 58 12.16 17.72 -1.10
CA SER A 58 11.65 18.76 -0.19
C SER A 58 11.28 18.20 1.20
N ILE A 59 10.76 16.97 1.25
CA ILE A 59 10.46 16.27 2.51
C ILE A 59 11.75 15.96 3.29
N LEU A 60 12.80 15.51 2.60
CA LEU A 60 14.09 15.24 3.21
C LEU A 60 14.73 16.52 3.75
N ASP A 61 14.67 17.62 2.99
CA ASP A 61 15.21 18.92 3.41
C ASP A 61 14.45 19.45 4.63
N PHE A 62 13.13 19.31 4.64
CA PHE A 62 12.30 19.64 5.82
C PHE A 62 12.67 18.82 7.05
N ALA A 63 12.88 17.51 6.89
CA ALA A 63 13.31 16.64 7.98
C ALA A 63 14.66 17.05 8.57
N LYS A 64 15.63 17.39 7.70
CA LYS A 64 16.96 17.87 8.10
C LYS A 64 16.88 19.22 8.82
N ALA A 65 16.13 20.18 8.26
CA ALA A 65 15.93 21.51 8.85
C ALA A 65 15.25 21.45 10.23
N SER A 66 14.35 20.45 10.43
CA SER A 66 13.66 20.21 11.69
C SER A 66 14.45 19.32 12.67
N SER A 67 15.68 18.96 12.34
CA SER A 67 16.53 18.06 13.16
C SER A 67 15.77 16.79 13.57
N VAL A 68 15.11 16.15 12.62
CA VAL A 68 14.31 14.92 12.84
C VAL A 68 15.23 13.77 13.22
N HIS A 69 14.88 13.04 14.27
CA HIS A 69 15.62 11.89 14.76
C HIS A 69 15.06 10.57 14.23
N CYS A 70 13.76 10.53 13.91
CA CYS A 70 13.10 9.34 13.39
C CYS A 70 11.87 9.73 12.57
N VAL A 71 11.62 9.00 11.50
CA VAL A 71 10.46 9.17 10.61
C VAL A 71 9.48 8.03 10.81
N VAL A 72 8.19 8.34 10.84
CA VAL A 72 7.11 7.35 10.83
C VAL A 72 6.30 7.55 9.55
N ILE A 73 6.25 6.53 8.70
CA ILE A 73 5.52 6.56 7.44
C ILE A 73 4.23 5.75 7.62
N GLY A 74 3.09 6.43 7.59
CA GLY A 74 1.78 5.78 7.78
C GLY A 74 1.21 5.13 6.52
N PRO A 75 1.16 5.83 5.35
CA PRO A 75 0.58 5.26 4.14
C PRO A 75 1.56 4.33 3.40
N GLU A 76 1.00 3.39 2.65
CA GLU A 76 1.74 2.41 1.86
C GLU A 76 2.39 3.01 0.60
N ASP A 77 1.79 4.05 0.03
CA ASP A 77 2.22 4.64 -1.24
C ASP A 77 3.64 5.24 -1.19
N PRO A 78 4.03 6.06 -0.19
CA PRO A 78 5.42 6.51 -0.05
C PRO A 78 6.41 5.37 0.19
N LEU A 79 5.99 4.29 0.86
CA LEU A 79 6.83 3.10 1.07
C LEU A 79 7.09 2.37 -0.25
N ALA A 80 6.05 2.18 -1.07
CA ALA A 80 6.15 1.61 -2.41
C ALA A 80 7.12 2.40 -3.32
N ASN A 81 7.24 3.70 -3.09
CA ASN A 81 8.10 4.61 -3.85
C ASN A 81 9.48 4.84 -3.22
N GLY A 82 9.85 4.06 -2.19
CA GLY A 82 11.19 4.04 -1.61
C GLY A 82 11.53 5.22 -0.69
N MET A 83 10.53 5.86 -0.10
CA MET A 83 10.77 6.97 0.82
C MET A 83 11.54 6.52 2.07
N ALA A 84 11.26 5.33 2.60
CA ALA A 84 12.03 4.78 3.71
C ALA A 84 13.50 4.58 3.34
N ASP A 85 13.76 4.03 2.14
CA ASP A 85 15.13 3.84 1.62
C ASP A 85 15.88 5.17 1.49
N MET A 86 15.18 6.23 1.09
CA MET A 86 15.75 7.58 1.01
C MET A 86 16.23 8.07 2.38
N PHE A 87 15.40 7.96 3.41
CA PHE A 87 15.77 8.39 4.77
C PHE A 87 16.90 7.55 5.35
N TRP A 88 16.87 6.23 5.19
CA TRP A 88 17.97 5.34 5.60
C TRP A 88 19.31 5.70 4.96
N LYS A 89 19.32 6.08 3.68
CA LYS A 89 20.54 6.56 2.99
C LYS A 89 21.11 7.86 3.56
N HIS A 90 20.32 8.59 4.35
CA HIS A 90 20.71 9.83 4.99
C HIS A 90 20.83 9.69 6.51
N ASP A 91 21.01 8.46 7.01
CA ASP A 91 21.18 8.12 8.43
C ASP A 91 20.03 8.60 9.33
N ILE A 92 18.82 8.72 8.77
CA ILE A 92 17.59 9.02 9.50
C ILE A 92 16.78 7.74 9.63
N PRO A 93 16.64 7.17 10.85
CA PRO A 93 15.85 5.98 11.10
C PRO A 93 14.38 6.14 10.71
N VAL A 94 13.78 5.05 10.20
CA VAL A 94 12.39 5.04 9.76
C VAL A 94 11.63 3.89 10.42
N VAL A 95 10.45 4.19 10.94
CA VAL A 95 9.41 3.19 11.23
C VAL A 95 8.59 3.01 9.96
N GLY A 96 8.88 1.95 9.25
CA GLY A 96 8.32 1.59 7.95
C GLY A 96 9.28 0.71 7.15
N PRO A 97 8.77 -0.22 6.34
CA PRO A 97 9.60 -1.11 5.53
C PRO A 97 10.30 -0.36 4.39
N THR A 98 11.44 -0.89 3.95
CA THR A 98 12.05 -0.49 2.68
C THR A 98 11.13 -0.82 1.50
N ARG A 99 11.37 -0.24 0.33
CA ARG A 99 10.62 -0.52 -0.89
C ARG A 99 10.56 -2.02 -1.20
N GLU A 100 11.66 -2.74 -0.98
CA GLU A 100 11.74 -4.17 -1.21
C GLU A 100 10.78 -4.93 -0.29
N LEU A 101 10.79 -4.64 1.00
CA LEU A 101 9.92 -5.27 1.99
C LEU A 101 8.46 -4.82 1.89
N ALA A 102 8.22 -3.59 1.46
CA ALA A 102 6.87 -3.06 1.25
C ALA A 102 6.10 -3.83 0.16
N GLN A 103 6.76 -4.63 -0.67
CA GLN A 103 6.09 -5.47 -1.68
C GLN A 103 5.09 -6.46 -1.08
N ILE A 104 5.24 -6.83 0.19
CA ILE A 104 4.26 -7.70 0.89
C ILE A 104 2.86 -7.05 0.88
N GLU A 105 2.77 -5.72 0.97
CA GLU A 105 1.51 -4.98 0.92
C GLU A 105 1.21 -4.44 -0.50
N THR A 106 2.25 -3.97 -1.20
CA THR A 106 2.08 -3.21 -2.44
C THR A 106 1.93 -4.07 -3.70
N SER A 107 2.26 -5.36 -3.63
CA SER A 107 2.09 -6.34 -4.72
C SER A 107 1.43 -7.61 -4.21
N LYS A 108 0.18 -7.80 -4.61
CA LYS A 108 -0.57 -9.01 -4.27
C LYS A 108 0.09 -10.26 -4.84
N GLY A 109 0.64 -10.15 -6.07
CA GLY A 109 1.37 -11.23 -6.71
C GLY A 109 2.63 -11.61 -5.94
N PHE A 110 3.42 -10.63 -5.51
CA PHE A 110 4.60 -10.90 -4.70
C PHE A 110 4.25 -11.65 -3.42
N THR A 111 3.20 -11.22 -2.71
CA THR A 111 2.77 -11.87 -1.47
C THR A 111 2.30 -13.31 -1.73
N ARG A 112 1.52 -13.54 -2.79
CA ARG A 112 1.09 -14.90 -3.16
C ARG A 112 2.28 -15.80 -3.50
N ASP A 113 3.20 -15.33 -4.33
CA ASP A 113 4.43 -16.05 -4.69
C ASP A 113 5.31 -16.34 -3.45
N LEU A 114 5.36 -15.39 -2.50
CA LEU A 114 6.09 -15.55 -1.24
C LEU A 114 5.48 -16.66 -0.36
N LEU A 115 4.16 -16.65 -0.18
CA LEU A 115 3.43 -17.66 0.59
C LEU A 115 3.62 -19.05 -0.01
N GLU A 116 3.51 -19.19 -1.32
CA GLU A 116 3.74 -20.45 -2.05
C GLU A 116 5.19 -20.93 -1.88
N ARG A 117 6.17 -20.05 -2.06
CA ARG A 117 7.60 -20.36 -1.90
C ARG A 117 7.93 -20.92 -0.51
N TYR A 118 7.32 -20.37 0.52
CA TYR A 118 7.54 -20.80 1.90
C TYR A 118 6.53 -21.86 2.38
N ARG A 119 5.67 -22.36 1.48
CA ARG A 119 4.64 -23.38 1.78
C ARG A 119 3.72 -22.98 2.93
N ILE A 120 3.35 -21.70 2.97
CA ILE A 120 2.38 -21.17 3.93
C ILE A 120 0.99 -21.32 3.28
N ASP A 121 0.26 -22.34 3.69
CA ASP A 121 -1.04 -22.74 3.11
C ASP A 121 -2.18 -21.90 3.71
N VAL A 122 -2.20 -20.61 3.35
CA VAL A 122 -3.25 -19.65 3.77
C VAL A 122 -3.80 -18.86 2.57
N SER A 123 -3.39 -19.20 1.36
CA SER A 123 -3.81 -18.51 0.14
C SER A 123 -4.99 -19.23 -0.52
N PRO A 124 -5.96 -18.50 -1.12
CA PRO A 124 -6.85 -19.09 -2.10
C PRO A 124 -6.04 -19.63 -3.29
N ARG A 125 -6.63 -20.52 -4.07
CA ARG A 125 -6.08 -20.90 -5.39
C ARG A 125 -5.93 -19.62 -6.22
N PHE A 126 -4.75 -19.38 -6.81
CA PHE A 126 -4.51 -18.16 -7.57
C PHE A 126 -3.63 -18.41 -8.78
N ARG A 127 -3.68 -17.48 -9.72
CA ARG A 127 -2.70 -17.37 -10.80
C ARG A 127 -2.46 -15.90 -11.17
N ARG A 128 -1.20 -15.57 -11.38
CA ARG A 128 -0.78 -14.24 -11.80
C ARG A 128 -0.63 -14.20 -13.32
N PHE A 129 -1.10 -13.12 -13.92
CA PHE A 129 -1.12 -12.93 -15.37
C PHE A 129 -0.47 -11.61 -15.77
N LYS A 130 0.28 -11.65 -16.87
CA LYS A 130 0.81 -10.48 -17.59
C LYS A 130 0.18 -10.30 -18.96
N THR A 131 -0.56 -11.28 -19.41
CA THR A 131 -1.25 -11.33 -20.70
C THR A 131 -2.60 -12.01 -20.51
N MET A 132 -3.40 -12.11 -21.56
CA MET A 132 -4.67 -12.84 -21.53
C MET A 132 -4.52 -14.36 -21.61
N ASN A 133 -3.30 -14.85 -21.90
CA ASN A 133 -3.06 -16.27 -22.14
C ASN A 133 -3.34 -17.11 -20.88
N GLY A 134 -4.23 -18.08 -20.97
CA GLY A 134 -4.61 -18.99 -19.90
C GLY A 134 -5.62 -18.39 -18.89
N ALA A 135 -6.06 -17.14 -19.06
CA ALA A 135 -7.01 -16.51 -18.13
C ALA A 135 -8.41 -17.11 -18.24
N SER A 136 -8.86 -17.39 -19.46
CA SER A 136 -10.17 -18.01 -19.72
C SER A 136 -10.26 -19.41 -19.12
N GLU A 137 -9.23 -20.21 -19.31
CA GLU A 137 -9.13 -21.59 -18.82
C GLU A 137 -9.09 -21.60 -17.29
N PHE A 138 -8.38 -20.65 -16.69
CA PHE A 138 -8.29 -20.59 -15.22
C PHE A 138 -9.60 -20.11 -14.59
N ILE A 139 -10.35 -19.22 -15.22
CA ILE A 139 -11.71 -18.84 -14.80
C ILE A 139 -12.63 -20.07 -14.82
N ASP A 140 -12.58 -20.88 -15.89
CA ASP A 140 -13.37 -22.13 -15.99
C ASP A 140 -12.98 -23.13 -14.89
N ASP A 141 -11.70 -23.27 -14.61
CA ASP A 141 -11.18 -24.17 -13.56
C ASP A 141 -11.62 -23.77 -12.14
N LEU A 142 -11.90 -22.48 -11.92
CA LEU A 142 -12.47 -21.97 -10.66
C LEU A 142 -14.01 -22.12 -10.56
N GLY A 143 -14.67 -22.61 -11.60
CA GLY A 143 -16.09 -22.93 -11.58
C GLY A 143 -17.05 -21.75 -11.46
N GLY A 144 -16.60 -20.54 -11.78
CA GLY A 144 -17.41 -19.31 -11.70
C GLY A 144 -17.26 -18.50 -10.41
N ASP A 145 -16.61 -19.05 -9.38
CA ASP A 145 -16.33 -18.36 -8.12
C ASP A 145 -14.92 -17.81 -8.10
N TYR A 146 -14.74 -16.60 -8.60
CA TYR A 146 -13.42 -15.97 -8.72
C TYR A 146 -13.43 -14.48 -8.38
N VAL A 147 -12.24 -13.97 -8.11
CA VAL A 147 -11.96 -12.55 -7.90
C VAL A 147 -10.80 -12.14 -8.80
N ILE A 148 -10.96 -11.04 -9.52
CA ILE A 148 -9.90 -10.46 -10.35
C ILE A 148 -9.36 -9.22 -9.67
N LYS A 149 -8.05 -9.17 -9.46
CA LYS A 149 -7.37 -8.09 -8.75
C LYS A 149 -6.24 -7.50 -9.59
N PHE A 150 -6.20 -6.20 -9.69
CA PHE A 150 -5.02 -5.50 -10.16
C PHE A 150 -3.82 -5.77 -9.22
N ASP A 151 -2.66 -6.08 -9.77
CA ASP A 151 -1.44 -6.29 -8.98
C ASP A 151 -0.72 -4.97 -8.73
N GLY A 152 -1.17 -4.26 -7.71
CA GLY A 152 -0.67 -2.95 -7.30
C GLY A 152 -1.62 -2.20 -6.38
N LEU A 153 -1.24 -0.98 -6.02
CA LEU A 153 -2.04 -0.09 -5.19
C LEU A 153 -3.10 0.62 -6.03
N MET A 154 -4.38 0.44 -5.72
CA MET A 154 -5.52 1.12 -6.34
C MET A 154 -6.59 1.57 -5.33
N GLY A 155 -6.26 1.64 -4.04
CA GLY A 155 -7.18 2.08 -3.01
C GLY A 155 -8.49 1.27 -2.98
N GLY A 156 -8.43 -0.04 -3.15
CA GLY A 156 -9.58 -0.94 -3.20
C GLY A 156 -10.34 -0.98 -4.54
N LYS A 157 -10.07 -0.06 -5.47
CA LYS A 157 -10.82 0.05 -6.75
C LYS A 157 -10.38 -0.95 -7.83
N GLY A 158 -9.29 -1.66 -7.62
CA GLY A 158 -8.74 -2.64 -8.57
C GLY A 158 -9.19 -4.08 -8.34
N VAL A 159 -10.28 -4.31 -7.58
CA VAL A 159 -10.81 -5.63 -7.25
C VAL A 159 -12.21 -5.77 -7.81
N LYS A 160 -12.45 -6.85 -8.56
CA LYS A 160 -13.78 -7.22 -9.05
C LYS A 160 -14.10 -8.67 -8.73
N VAL A 161 -15.28 -8.90 -8.19
CA VAL A 161 -15.77 -10.17 -7.69
C VAL A 161 -16.83 -10.71 -8.64
N ALA A 162 -16.73 -11.98 -9.01
CA ALA A 162 -17.75 -12.68 -9.78
C ALA A 162 -19.08 -12.73 -9.04
N GLY A 163 -20.17 -12.53 -9.76
CA GLY A 163 -21.52 -12.46 -9.22
C GLY A 163 -21.91 -11.12 -8.59
N GLU A 164 -20.94 -10.26 -8.24
CA GLU A 164 -21.19 -8.94 -7.66
C GLU A 164 -20.85 -7.80 -8.62
N HIS A 165 -19.69 -7.88 -9.26
CA HIS A 165 -19.17 -6.86 -10.16
C HIS A 165 -19.01 -7.34 -11.59
N LEU A 166 -18.97 -8.65 -11.79
CA LEU A 166 -18.80 -9.32 -13.07
C LEU A 166 -19.89 -10.41 -13.17
N HIS A 167 -20.81 -10.25 -14.10
CA HIS A 167 -21.99 -11.09 -14.21
C HIS A 167 -21.86 -12.14 -15.34
N SER A 168 -20.78 -12.08 -16.11
CA SER A 168 -20.46 -13.08 -17.12
C SER A 168 -18.94 -13.25 -17.28
N LYS A 169 -18.57 -14.36 -17.91
CA LYS A 169 -17.17 -14.64 -18.25
C LYS A 169 -16.63 -13.61 -19.26
N GLU A 170 -17.45 -13.15 -20.17
CA GLU A 170 -17.10 -12.14 -21.17
C GLU A 170 -16.74 -10.81 -20.48
N GLU A 171 -17.52 -10.38 -19.48
CA GLU A 171 -17.20 -9.20 -18.67
C GLU A 171 -15.90 -9.36 -17.90
N ALA A 172 -15.66 -10.55 -17.34
CA ALA A 172 -14.42 -10.86 -16.64
C ALA A 172 -13.20 -10.77 -17.56
N LEU A 173 -13.28 -11.37 -18.75
CA LEU A 173 -12.20 -11.31 -19.73
C LEU A 173 -11.99 -9.89 -20.28
N ALA A 174 -13.04 -9.12 -20.46
CA ALA A 174 -12.94 -7.72 -20.84
C ALA A 174 -12.23 -6.90 -19.77
N TYR A 175 -12.51 -7.15 -18.49
CA TYR A 175 -11.81 -6.51 -17.38
C TYR A 175 -10.33 -6.94 -17.31
N CYS A 176 -10.03 -8.23 -17.46
CA CYS A 176 -8.64 -8.71 -17.55
C CYS A 176 -7.87 -8.00 -18.66
N LYS A 177 -8.49 -7.85 -19.84
CA LYS A 177 -7.88 -7.14 -20.97
C LYS A 177 -7.61 -5.68 -20.63
N GLN A 178 -8.56 -4.99 -20.00
CA GLN A 178 -8.39 -3.61 -19.55
C GLN A 178 -7.19 -3.47 -18.60
N LEU A 179 -6.99 -4.43 -17.69
CA LEU A 179 -5.86 -4.43 -16.77
C LEU A 179 -4.52 -4.66 -17.49
N VAL A 180 -4.47 -5.58 -18.46
CA VAL A 180 -3.29 -5.81 -19.30
C VAL A 180 -2.92 -4.54 -20.07
N ASP A 181 -3.89 -3.92 -20.74
CA ASP A 181 -3.68 -2.71 -21.55
C ASP A 181 -3.21 -1.52 -20.69
N GLY A 182 -3.62 -1.46 -19.40
CA GLY A 182 -3.30 -0.36 -18.49
C GLY A 182 -1.97 -0.50 -17.73
N SER A 183 -1.58 -1.70 -17.34
CA SER A 183 -0.43 -1.89 -16.45
C SER A 183 0.32 -3.20 -16.59
N GLY A 184 -0.27 -4.14 -17.22
CA GLY A 184 0.35 -5.40 -17.57
C GLY A 184 0.31 -6.53 -16.54
N THR A 185 -0.16 -6.35 -15.29
CA THR A 185 -0.19 -7.46 -14.32
C THR A 185 -1.48 -7.48 -13.50
N TYR A 186 -2.07 -8.67 -13.38
CA TYR A 186 -3.26 -8.90 -12.56
C TYR A 186 -3.26 -10.33 -12.01
N ILE A 187 -4.11 -10.57 -11.03
CA ILE A 187 -4.30 -11.87 -10.39
C ILE A 187 -5.76 -12.29 -10.55
N ILE A 188 -5.96 -13.54 -10.89
CA ILE A 188 -7.25 -14.21 -10.72
C ILE A 188 -7.09 -15.17 -9.57
N GLU A 189 -8.00 -15.13 -8.60
CA GLU A 189 -8.00 -16.03 -7.47
C GLU A 189 -9.39 -16.55 -7.16
N GLU A 190 -9.44 -17.67 -6.47
CA GLU A 190 -10.66 -18.28 -5.95
C GLU A 190 -11.39 -17.31 -5.02
N LYS A 191 -12.73 -17.24 -5.15
CA LYS A 191 -13.58 -16.52 -4.21
C LYS A 191 -13.80 -17.39 -2.98
N ILE A 192 -13.33 -16.91 -1.83
CA ILE A 192 -13.55 -17.57 -0.54
C ILE A 192 -14.84 -17.04 0.07
N PHE A 193 -15.64 -17.94 0.64
CA PHE A 193 -16.86 -17.61 1.37
C PHE A 193 -16.64 -17.77 2.87
N GLY A 194 -17.09 -16.80 3.66
CA GLY A 194 -16.94 -16.83 5.11
C GLY A 194 -17.17 -15.46 5.75
N GLU A 195 -16.95 -15.38 7.04
CA GLU A 195 -16.94 -14.12 7.77
C GLU A 195 -15.56 -13.45 7.67
N GLU A 196 -15.54 -12.19 7.27
CA GLU A 196 -14.30 -11.41 7.22
C GLU A 196 -13.97 -10.85 8.60
N PHE A 197 -12.72 -10.98 9.01
CA PHE A 197 -12.19 -10.32 10.20
C PHE A 197 -10.74 -9.87 9.98
N SER A 198 -10.31 -8.88 10.73
CA SER A 198 -8.91 -8.45 10.79
C SER A 198 -8.29 -8.85 12.11
N LEU A 199 -7.15 -9.54 12.06
CA LEU A 199 -6.33 -9.85 13.22
C LEU A 199 -4.99 -9.11 13.09
N MET A 200 -4.75 -8.17 14.00
CA MET A 200 -3.46 -7.50 14.11
C MET A 200 -2.69 -8.08 15.30
N SER A 201 -1.41 -8.39 15.08
CA SER A 201 -0.52 -8.92 16.11
C SER A 201 0.84 -8.20 16.06
N PHE A 202 1.52 -8.19 17.19
CA PHE A 202 2.88 -7.68 17.34
C PHE A 202 3.84 -8.84 17.64
#